data_2b1ab3c6c43154752b8e1613e592424e
#
_entry.id   2b1ab3c6c43154752b8e1613e592424e
#
_cell.length_a   1.000
_cell.length_b   1.000
_cell.length_c   1.000
_cell.angle_alpha   90.00
_cell.angle_beta   90.00
_cell.angle_gamma   90.00
#
_symmetry.space_group_name_H-M   'P 1'
#
loop_
_entity.id
_entity.type
_entity.pdbx_description
1 polymer ?
#
loop_
_entity_poly.entity_id
_entity_poly.type
_entity_poly.pdbx_seq_one_letter_code
_entity_poly.pdbx_strand_id
1 'polypeptide(L)'
;MLLQKKSTLIFLKLFVCLLFTQIGFAQFTIPEKPTLQTSVYDYANVLSATEKSQLEEKLIKYSDSTTTQIVIITIETLKGEDIGILTPKWGHAWGIGGTAKNDNGVLILLAKAERKIWISPGYGLEDRLTAGIGGEITRNIIIPEFKAGSYYKGLDKGTDALFD
;
A
#
# COMPACT_ATOMS: atom_id res chain seq x y z
N MET A 1 26.78 -45.22 30.76
CA MET A 1 25.55 -44.49 31.15
C MET A 1 25.66 -42.96 31.06
N LEU A 2 26.76 -42.33 31.42
CA LEU A 2 26.97 -40.85 31.32
C LEU A 2 27.15 -40.32 29.87
N LEU A 3 27.77 -41.07 28.98
CA LEU A 3 27.97 -40.73 27.57
C LEU A 3 26.65 -40.73 26.78
N GLN A 4 25.75 -41.66 27.07
CA GLN A 4 24.44 -41.75 26.44
C GLN A 4 23.54 -40.53 26.81
N LYS A 5 23.58 -40.13 28.10
CA LYS A 5 22.83 -38.94 28.54
C LYS A 5 23.33 -37.66 27.90
N LYS A 6 24.63 -37.50 27.67
CA LYS A 6 25.21 -36.32 26.99
C LYS A 6 24.79 -36.26 25.51
N SER A 7 24.79 -37.41 24.82
CA SER A 7 24.35 -37.49 23.42
C SER A 7 22.87 -37.10 23.26
N THR A 8 21.99 -37.62 24.12
CA THR A 8 20.54 -37.31 24.10
C THR A 8 20.30 -35.82 24.36
N LEU A 9 21.06 -35.20 25.25
CA LEU A 9 20.95 -33.77 25.56
C LEU A 9 21.39 -32.88 24.38
N ILE A 10 22.43 -33.31 23.65
CA ILE A 10 22.91 -32.61 22.45
C ILE A 10 21.89 -32.71 21.30
N PHE A 11 21.31 -33.91 21.08
CA PHE A 11 20.24 -34.11 20.10
C PHE A 11 19.00 -33.28 20.43
N LEU A 12 18.61 -33.19 21.70
CA LEU A 12 17.48 -32.37 22.15
C LEU A 12 17.72 -30.88 21.90
N LYS A 13 18.94 -30.39 22.18
CA LYS A 13 19.32 -29.00 21.92
C LYS A 13 19.35 -28.69 20.42
N LEU A 14 19.87 -29.58 19.59
CA LEU A 14 19.85 -29.46 18.13
C LEU A 14 18.43 -29.46 17.58
N PHE A 15 17.57 -30.32 18.11
CA PHE A 15 16.15 -30.38 17.69
C PHE A 15 15.39 -29.13 18.09
N VAL A 16 15.62 -28.56 19.27
CA VAL A 16 15.05 -27.27 19.71
C VAL A 16 15.56 -26.13 18.83
N CYS A 17 16.85 -26.09 18.49
CA CYS A 17 17.39 -25.09 17.55
C CYS A 17 16.75 -25.20 16.13
N LEU A 18 16.48 -26.41 15.65
CA LEU A 18 15.85 -26.62 14.36
C LEU A 18 14.38 -26.12 14.32
N LEU A 19 13.68 -26.17 15.45
CA LEU A 19 12.30 -25.66 15.56
C LEU A 19 12.21 -24.13 15.51
N PHE A 20 13.29 -23.42 15.85
CA PHE A 20 13.33 -21.95 15.79
C PHE A 20 13.69 -21.38 14.42
N THR A 21 14.10 -22.20 13.44
CA THR A 21 14.49 -21.72 12.10
C THR A 21 13.33 -21.55 11.13
N GLN A 22 12.09 -21.80 11.54
CA GLN A 22 10.88 -21.69 10.70
C GLN A 22 10.16 -20.34 10.83
N ILE A 23 10.82 -19.27 11.30
CA ILE A 23 10.26 -17.93 11.18
C ILE A 23 10.49 -17.47 9.74
N GLY A 24 9.74 -18.03 8.82
CA GLY A 24 9.60 -17.48 7.49
C GLY A 24 8.90 -16.13 7.60
N PHE A 25 9.63 -15.05 7.40
CA PHE A 25 9.00 -13.76 7.14
C PHE A 25 8.14 -13.94 5.88
N ALA A 26 6.84 -13.95 6.05
CA ALA A 26 5.91 -13.95 4.92
C ALA A 26 6.04 -12.59 4.22
N GLN A 27 6.94 -12.50 3.25
CA GLN A 27 7.13 -11.32 2.43
C GLN A 27 5.82 -10.99 1.71
N PHE A 28 5.45 -9.70 1.67
CA PHE A 28 4.26 -9.28 0.94
C PHE A 28 4.45 -9.57 -0.56
N THR A 29 3.54 -10.33 -1.13
CA THR A 29 3.54 -10.60 -2.57
C THR A 29 2.55 -9.66 -3.24
N ILE A 30 3.05 -8.78 -4.13
CA ILE A 30 2.20 -7.92 -4.95
C ILE A 30 1.37 -8.83 -5.86
N PRO A 31 0.03 -8.74 -5.83
CA PRO A 31 -0.81 -9.55 -6.69
C PRO A 31 -0.62 -9.17 -8.17
N GLU A 32 -0.98 -10.08 -9.06
CA GLU A 32 -1.05 -9.76 -10.49
C GLU A 32 -2.05 -8.63 -10.74
N LYS A 33 -1.73 -7.78 -11.73
CA LYS A 33 -2.61 -6.68 -12.12
C LYS A 33 -3.92 -7.26 -12.65
N PRO A 34 -5.09 -6.87 -12.10
CA PRO A 34 -6.37 -7.35 -12.57
C PRO A 34 -6.62 -7.00 -14.05
N THR A 35 -7.27 -7.92 -14.77
CA THR A 35 -7.70 -7.69 -16.17
C THR A 35 -8.69 -6.54 -16.27
N LEU A 36 -9.64 -6.49 -15.33
CA LEU A 36 -10.56 -5.35 -15.20
C LEU A 36 -9.88 -4.28 -14.35
N GLN A 37 -9.46 -3.19 -15.01
CA GLN A 37 -8.78 -2.08 -14.36
C GLN A 37 -9.77 -1.06 -13.84
N THR A 38 -9.50 -0.55 -12.64
CA THR A 38 -10.22 0.53 -11.99
C THR A 38 -9.24 1.46 -11.28
N SER A 39 -9.74 2.57 -10.74
CA SER A 39 -8.94 3.50 -9.94
C SER A 39 -8.99 3.20 -8.44
N VAL A 40 -9.84 2.28 -7.98
CA VAL A 40 -9.97 1.93 -6.56
C VAL A 40 -10.02 0.41 -6.36
N TYR A 41 -9.00 -0.13 -5.70
CA TYR A 41 -8.89 -1.53 -5.32
C TYR A 41 -9.00 -1.66 -3.80
N ASP A 42 -10.21 -1.88 -3.31
CA ASP A 42 -10.49 -1.94 -1.85
C ASP A 42 -10.42 -3.37 -1.32
N TYR A 43 -9.20 -3.92 -1.23
CA TYR A 43 -8.99 -5.27 -0.68
C TYR A 43 -9.19 -5.37 0.84
N ALA A 44 -9.09 -4.26 1.55
CA ALA A 44 -9.31 -4.22 3.00
C ALA A 44 -10.79 -4.00 3.39
N ASN A 45 -11.68 -3.84 2.39
CA ASN A 45 -13.11 -3.57 2.61
C ASN A 45 -13.36 -2.42 3.59
N VAL A 46 -12.69 -1.30 3.38
CA VAL A 46 -12.83 -0.09 4.21
C VAL A 46 -13.87 0.89 3.66
N LEU A 47 -14.35 0.66 2.43
CA LEU A 47 -15.33 1.47 1.74
C LEU A 47 -16.63 0.69 1.53
N SER A 48 -17.77 1.36 1.63
CA SER A 48 -19.02 0.83 1.12
C SER A 48 -19.01 0.79 -0.42
N ALA A 49 -19.89 0.02 -1.03
CA ALA A 49 -20.01 -0.06 -2.50
C ALA A 49 -20.25 1.34 -3.12
N THR A 50 -21.08 2.17 -2.49
CA THR A 50 -21.37 3.54 -2.95
C THR A 50 -20.15 4.44 -2.84
N GLU A 51 -19.44 4.42 -1.72
CA GLU A 51 -18.22 5.21 -1.50
C GLU A 51 -17.12 4.84 -2.50
N LYS A 52 -16.93 3.53 -2.72
CA LYS A 52 -15.98 3.03 -3.72
C LYS A 52 -16.33 3.55 -5.12
N SER A 53 -17.60 3.42 -5.53
CA SER A 53 -18.06 3.89 -6.84
C SER A 53 -17.88 5.40 -7.03
N GLN A 54 -18.17 6.20 -6.01
CA GLN A 54 -17.97 7.66 -6.05
C GLN A 54 -16.49 8.03 -6.21
N LEU A 55 -15.58 7.38 -5.49
CA LEU A 55 -14.14 7.58 -5.66
C LEU A 55 -13.67 7.14 -7.05
N GLU A 56 -14.13 6.00 -7.54
CA GLU A 56 -13.78 5.51 -8.88
C GLU A 56 -14.19 6.51 -9.96
N GLU A 57 -15.43 6.97 -9.96
CA GLU A 57 -15.95 7.95 -10.91
C GLU A 57 -15.13 9.25 -10.87
N LYS A 58 -14.86 9.77 -9.67
CA LYS A 58 -14.06 10.98 -9.47
C LYS A 58 -12.67 10.86 -10.07
N LEU A 59 -11.97 9.74 -9.77
CA LEU A 59 -10.59 9.54 -10.22
C LEU A 59 -10.49 9.26 -11.72
N ILE A 60 -11.44 8.54 -12.30
CA ILE A 60 -11.52 8.31 -13.73
C ILE A 60 -11.74 9.64 -14.46
N LYS A 61 -12.70 10.45 -14.01
CA LYS A 61 -12.97 11.76 -14.58
C LYS A 61 -11.76 12.70 -14.52
N TYR A 62 -11.01 12.65 -13.42
CA TYR A 62 -9.76 13.40 -13.29
C TYR A 62 -8.71 12.92 -14.30
N SER A 63 -8.50 11.61 -14.41
CA SER A 63 -7.57 11.02 -15.37
C SER A 63 -7.91 11.39 -16.82
N ASP A 64 -9.19 11.36 -17.18
CA ASP A 64 -9.66 11.71 -18.53
C ASP A 64 -9.40 13.18 -18.88
N SER A 65 -9.43 14.07 -17.87
CA SER A 65 -9.24 15.51 -18.07
C SER A 65 -7.78 15.96 -18.01
N THR A 66 -6.91 15.22 -17.31
CA THR A 66 -5.54 15.66 -17.01
C THR A 66 -4.45 14.73 -17.52
N THR A 67 -4.79 13.53 -17.97
CA THR A 67 -3.86 12.42 -18.27
C THR A 67 -3.09 11.89 -17.05
N THR A 68 -3.36 12.37 -15.83
CA THR A 68 -2.77 11.89 -14.60
C THR A 68 -3.62 10.77 -14.01
N GLN A 69 -3.05 9.58 -13.85
CA GLN A 69 -3.74 8.43 -13.27
C GLN A 69 -3.52 8.40 -11.77
N ILE A 70 -4.59 8.46 -10.98
CA ILE A 70 -4.54 8.23 -9.54
C ILE A 70 -5.22 6.90 -9.23
N VAL A 71 -4.53 6.03 -8.50
CA VAL A 71 -5.01 4.72 -8.07
C VAL A 71 -4.94 4.62 -6.55
N ILE A 72 -6.03 4.17 -5.95
CA ILE A 72 -6.12 3.85 -4.52
C ILE A 72 -6.13 2.34 -4.36
N ILE A 73 -5.25 1.82 -3.51
CA ILE A 73 -5.23 0.42 -3.11
C ILE A 73 -5.33 0.35 -1.58
N THR A 74 -6.26 -0.41 -1.06
CA THR A 74 -6.33 -0.72 0.37
C THR A 74 -5.98 -2.18 0.61
N ILE A 75 -5.19 -2.46 1.64
CA ILE A 75 -4.81 -3.81 2.04
C ILE A 75 -5.04 -4.01 3.53
N GLU A 76 -5.27 -5.26 3.92
CA GLU A 76 -5.48 -5.58 5.34
C GLU A 76 -4.19 -5.37 6.15
N THR A 77 -3.04 -5.83 5.66
CA THR A 77 -1.75 -5.75 6.35
C THR A 77 -0.57 -5.70 5.38
N LEU A 78 0.50 -5.02 5.79
CA LEU A 78 1.78 -4.96 5.08
C LEU A 78 2.63 -6.24 5.24
N LYS A 79 2.24 -7.15 6.12
CA LYS A 79 3.00 -8.36 6.45
C LYS A 79 4.47 -8.08 6.82
N GLY A 80 4.73 -6.96 7.49
CA GLY A 80 6.06 -6.54 7.92
C GLY A 80 6.86 -5.73 6.90
N GLU A 81 6.34 -5.50 5.69
CA GLU A 81 6.98 -4.65 4.69
C GLU A 81 6.89 -3.16 5.08
N ASP A 82 7.85 -2.37 4.58
CA ASP A 82 7.77 -0.92 4.68
C ASP A 82 6.85 -0.35 3.60
N ILE A 83 5.88 0.46 4.00
CA ILE A 83 4.87 1.02 3.08
C ILE A 83 5.49 1.97 2.06
N GLY A 84 6.52 2.72 2.44
CA GLY A 84 7.22 3.64 1.54
C GLY A 84 8.05 2.93 0.48
N ILE A 85 8.44 1.67 0.72
CA ILE A 85 9.12 0.82 -0.25
C ILE A 85 8.11 0.03 -1.08
N LEU A 86 7.09 -0.53 -0.45
CA LEU A 86 6.08 -1.35 -1.12
C LEU A 86 5.26 -0.55 -2.13
N THR A 87 4.87 0.69 -1.79
CA THR A 87 3.99 1.50 -2.64
C THR A 87 4.59 1.79 -4.01
N PRO A 88 5.80 2.38 -4.14
CA PRO A 88 6.41 2.61 -5.46
C PRO A 88 6.68 1.31 -6.21
N LYS A 89 7.11 0.25 -5.51
CA LYS A 89 7.30 -1.08 -6.11
C LYS A 89 6.01 -1.63 -6.72
N TRP A 90 4.87 -1.43 -6.05
CA TRP A 90 3.56 -1.85 -6.57
C TRP A 90 3.14 -1.01 -7.78
N GLY A 91 3.29 0.31 -7.70
CA GLY A 91 3.02 1.22 -8.82
C GLY A 91 3.79 0.82 -10.08
N HIS A 92 5.05 0.49 -9.93
CA HIS A 92 5.92 -0.01 -11.00
C HIS A 92 5.46 -1.37 -11.56
N ALA A 93 5.17 -2.34 -10.67
CA ALA A 93 4.74 -3.68 -11.07
C ALA A 93 3.43 -3.65 -11.88
N TRP A 94 2.53 -2.72 -11.56
CA TRP A 94 1.26 -2.57 -12.25
C TRP A 94 1.29 -1.55 -13.39
N GLY A 95 2.39 -0.83 -13.60
CA GLY A 95 2.54 0.19 -14.63
C GLY A 95 1.53 1.32 -14.46
N ILE A 96 1.30 1.76 -13.20
CA ILE A 96 0.39 2.88 -12.90
C ILE A 96 1.03 4.17 -13.40
N GLY A 97 0.31 4.91 -14.26
CA GLY A 97 0.81 6.15 -14.88
C GLY A 97 1.46 6.00 -16.25
N GLY A 98 1.62 4.76 -16.72
CA GLY A 98 2.12 4.47 -18.06
C GLY A 98 3.58 4.06 -18.13
N THR A 99 4.31 4.56 -19.13
CA THR A 99 5.72 4.18 -19.35
C THR A 99 6.68 5.06 -18.55
N ALA A 100 7.89 4.56 -18.28
CA ALA A 100 8.94 5.30 -17.54
C ALA A 100 9.26 6.71 -18.10
N LYS A 101 8.89 7.00 -19.34
CA LYS A 101 9.10 8.29 -20.00
C LYS A 101 7.96 9.30 -19.73
N ASN A 102 6.74 8.81 -19.41
CA ASN A 102 5.53 9.59 -19.17
C ASN A 102 4.78 9.00 -17.98
N ASP A 103 5.47 8.81 -16.87
CA ASP A 103 4.91 8.21 -15.65
C ASP A 103 4.14 9.26 -14.84
N ASN A 104 2.92 9.56 -15.31
CA ASN A 104 1.99 10.50 -14.68
C ASN A 104 1.03 9.76 -13.72
N GLY A 105 1.52 8.79 -12.99
CA GLY A 105 0.73 8.02 -12.02
C GLY A 105 0.92 8.50 -10.59
N VAL A 106 -0.10 8.32 -9.78
CA VAL A 106 -0.02 8.41 -8.32
C VAL A 106 -0.66 7.17 -7.71
N LEU A 107 0.07 6.46 -6.88
CA LEU A 107 -0.48 5.36 -6.10
C LEU A 107 -0.63 5.77 -4.65
N ILE A 108 -1.84 5.61 -4.12
CA ILE A 108 -2.16 5.75 -2.70
C ILE A 108 -2.37 4.35 -2.14
N LEU A 109 -1.52 3.92 -1.21
CA LEU A 109 -1.62 2.63 -0.53
C LEU A 109 -2.04 2.85 0.92
N LEU A 110 -3.13 2.21 1.34
CA LEU A 110 -3.63 2.18 2.71
C LEU A 110 -3.48 0.78 3.30
N ALA A 111 -2.77 0.66 4.39
CA ALA A 111 -2.65 -0.57 5.19
C ALA A 111 -3.47 -0.43 6.47
N LYS A 112 -4.59 -1.16 6.54
CA LYS A 112 -5.60 -1.03 7.60
C LYS A 112 -5.09 -1.44 8.97
N ALA A 113 -4.45 -2.61 9.08
CA ALA A 113 -3.97 -3.14 10.35
C ALA A 113 -2.87 -2.26 10.97
N GLU A 114 -1.93 -1.77 10.16
CA GLU A 114 -0.85 -0.89 10.61
C GLU A 114 -1.29 0.58 10.73
N ARG A 115 -2.50 0.94 10.24
CA ARG A 115 -3.02 2.31 10.18
C ARG A 115 -2.07 3.26 9.47
N LYS A 116 -1.47 2.79 8.39
CA LYS A 116 -0.52 3.53 7.56
C LYS A 116 -1.10 3.83 6.20
N ILE A 117 -0.74 4.99 5.67
CA ILE A 117 -1.05 5.38 4.31
C ILE A 117 0.19 6.01 3.68
N TRP A 118 0.39 5.78 2.40
CA TRP A 118 1.50 6.35 1.63
C TRP A 118 1.02 6.81 0.26
N ILE A 119 1.51 7.97 -0.16
CA ILE A 119 1.27 8.54 -1.48
C ILE A 119 2.59 8.49 -2.25
N SER A 120 2.60 7.76 -3.35
CA SER A 120 3.78 7.60 -4.21
C SER A 120 3.48 8.15 -5.60
N PRO A 121 4.09 9.26 -5.99
CA PRO A 121 4.05 9.72 -7.38
C PRO A 121 4.93 8.84 -8.27
N GLY A 122 4.57 8.75 -9.55
CA GLY A 122 5.47 8.28 -10.59
C GLY A 122 6.53 9.32 -10.93
N TYR A 123 7.55 8.92 -11.66
CA TYR A 123 8.71 9.78 -11.97
C TYR A 123 8.34 11.10 -12.66
N GLY A 124 7.28 11.12 -13.49
CA GLY A 124 6.82 12.33 -14.17
C GLY A 124 6.16 13.37 -13.26
N LEU A 125 5.89 13.03 -12.01
CA LEU A 125 5.21 13.90 -11.05
C LEU A 125 6.05 14.24 -9.82
N GLU A 126 7.26 13.70 -9.69
CA GLU A 126 8.10 13.90 -8.49
C GLU A 126 8.43 15.37 -8.21
N ASP A 127 8.57 16.18 -9.26
CA ASP A 127 8.81 17.63 -9.14
C ASP A 127 7.60 18.40 -8.59
N ARG A 128 6.39 17.89 -8.82
CA ARG A 128 5.13 18.52 -8.41
C ARG A 128 4.60 17.95 -7.11
N LEU A 129 4.66 16.63 -6.97
CA LEU A 129 4.21 15.90 -5.79
C LEU A 129 5.43 15.34 -5.04
N THR A 130 6.15 16.21 -4.35
CA THR A 130 7.29 15.80 -3.53
C THR A 130 6.84 14.97 -2.32
N ALA A 131 7.74 14.19 -1.74
CA ALA A 131 7.48 13.45 -0.49
C ALA A 131 7.01 14.37 0.66
N GLY A 132 7.46 15.62 0.67
CA GLY A 132 7.00 16.64 1.63
C GLY A 132 5.53 16.97 1.46
N ILE A 133 5.09 17.25 0.23
CA ILE A 133 3.68 17.55 -0.10
C ILE A 133 2.78 16.35 0.20
N GLY A 134 3.17 15.16 -0.25
CA GLY A 134 2.42 13.92 0.06
C GLY A 134 2.31 13.69 1.57
N GLY A 135 3.37 13.96 2.31
CA GLY A 135 3.37 13.89 3.78
C GLY A 135 2.45 14.92 4.44
N GLU A 136 2.38 16.16 3.92
CA GLU A 136 1.46 17.20 4.41
C GLU A 136 0.01 16.84 4.16
N ILE A 137 -0.34 16.40 2.96
CA ILE A 137 -1.69 15.92 2.61
C ILE A 137 -2.09 14.78 3.55
N THR A 138 -1.20 13.82 3.75
CA THR A 138 -1.44 12.69 4.64
C THR A 138 -1.71 13.14 6.07
N ARG A 139 -0.85 13.97 6.67
CA ARG A 139 -0.96 14.39 8.08
C ARG A 139 -2.11 15.35 8.34
N ASN A 140 -2.31 16.31 7.44
CA ASN A 140 -3.20 17.44 7.69
C ASN A 140 -4.61 17.23 7.14
N ILE A 141 -4.79 16.35 6.17
CA ILE A 141 -6.07 16.14 5.48
C ILE A 141 -6.60 14.71 5.71
N ILE A 142 -5.79 13.69 5.38
CA ILE A 142 -6.27 12.30 5.38
C ILE A 142 -6.42 11.75 6.79
N ILE A 143 -5.35 11.80 7.59
CA ILE A 143 -5.32 11.20 8.93
C ILE A 143 -6.39 11.77 9.87
N PRO A 144 -6.70 13.08 9.89
CA PRO A 144 -7.79 13.62 10.72
C PRO A 144 -9.15 12.97 10.42
N GLU A 145 -9.48 12.75 9.15
CA GLU A 145 -10.72 12.10 8.75
C GLU A 145 -10.76 10.61 9.14
N PHE A 146 -9.63 9.92 9.04
CA PHE A 146 -9.51 8.53 9.51
C PHE A 146 -9.74 8.43 11.02
N LYS A 147 -9.18 9.38 11.79
CA LYS A 147 -9.40 9.48 13.24
C LYS A 147 -10.86 9.80 13.58
N ALA A 148 -11.54 10.55 12.73
CA ALA A 148 -12.96 10.84 12.83
C ALA A 148 -13.87 9.66 12.41
N GLY A 149 -13.27 8.54 11.94
CA GLY A 149 -13.97 7.30 11.63
C GLY A 149 -14.36 7.13 10.17
N SER A 150 -13.86 7.96 9.23
CA SER A 150 -14.21 7.84 7.82
C SER A 150 -12.97 7.69 6.93
N TYR A 151 -12.75 6.48 6.44
CA TYR A 151 -11.74 6.23 5.38
C TYR A 151 -12.12 6.95 4.09
N TYR A 152 -13.40 6.90 3.72
CA TYR A 152 -13.90 7.56 2.51
C TYR A 152 -13.57 9.05 2.49
N LYS A 153 -13.97 9.79 3.53
CA LYS A 153 -13.71 11.24 3.58
C LYS A 153 -12.23 11.59 3.54
N GLY A 154 -11.39 10.78 4.18
CA GLY A 154 -9.95 10.98 4.15
C GLY A 154 -9.37 10.79 2.75
N LEU A 155 -9.76 9.72 2.06
CA LEU A 155 -9.32 9.44 0.70
C LEU A 155 -9.90 10.46 -0.30
N ASP A 156 -11.17 10.83 -0.15
CA ASP A 156 -11.84 11.81 -1.00
C ASP A 156 -11.18 13.20 -0.92
N LYS A 157 -11.01 13.73 0.29
CA LYS A 157 -10.34 15.03 0.50
C LYS A 157 -8.85 14.98 0.15
N GLY A 158 -8.18 13.85 0.42
CA GLY A 158 -6.79 13.66 0.07
C GLY A 158 -6.57 13.69 -1.44
N THR A 159 -7.46 13.08 -2.21
CA THR A 159 -7.40 13.13 -3.68
C THR A 159 -7.74 14.52 -4.22
N ASP A 160 -8.66 15.27 -3.61
CA ASP A 160 -8.89 16.68 -3.97
C ASP A 160 -7.61 17.52 -3.81
N ALA A 161 -6.91 17.35 -2.72
CA ALA A 161 -5.65 18.06 -2.47
C ALA A 161 -4.50 17.65 -3.41
N LEU A 162 -4.61 16.52 -4.09
CA LEU A 162 -3.68 16.12 -5.14
C LEU A 162 -4.04 16.71 -6.51
N PHE A 163 -5.27 17.20 -6.69
CA PHE A 163 -5.74 17.81 -7.93
C PHE A 163 -5.30 19.28 -8.08
N ASP A 164 -4.99 19.95 -6.94
CA ASP A 164 -4.53 21.35 -6.87
C ASP A 164 -3.02 21.47 -7.14
#